data_12169653efd6b4d22972c9d3be7fd4fb
#
_entry.id   12169653efd6b4d22972c9d3be7fd4fb
#
_cell.length_a   1.000
_cell.length_b   1.000
_cell.length_c   1.000
_cell.angle_alpha   90.00
_cell.angle_beta   90.00
_cell.angle_gamma   90.00
#
_symmetry.space_group_name_H-M   'P 1'
#
loop_
_entity.id
_entity.type
_entity.pdbx_description
1 polymer ?
#
loop_
_entity_poly.entity_id
_entity_poly.type
_entity_poly.pdbx_seq_one_letter_code
_entity_poly.pdbx_strand_id
1 'polypeptide(L)'
;MQQSLFFKTFSISALALALAACGGQSQGGSDKASGTQAASGTPAISAEKKDIVIGTTVGDFGDMVKDQIQPAMAKKGYNVKLVEFTDYVRPNLALSEGELDINVFQHKPYLDDFKKEHKLDITEAFQVPTAPLGLYPGKLKSLDEVKEGSSVSAPNDPSNFARALVMLNELGWIKLKDGVNPLTASKADIAENPKNIKIVELEAAQLPRSRADVDFAVVNGNYAMSSGMKLTEALFQEPSFAYVNWSAVKTADKDSQWVKDITEAYNSDEFKAYAHKRFAGYKYPAIWGEGAAEGAKAEAASTASAAK
;
A
#
# COMPACT_ATOMS: atom_id res chain seq x y z
N MET A 1 40.40 39.67 -10.33
CA MET A 1 39.25 40.61 -10.34
C MET A 1 38.14 39.90 -9.61
N GLN A 2 38.05 40.01 -8.36
CA GLN A 2 37.60 40.96 -7.36
C GLN A 2 36.12 41.36 -7.52
N GLN A 3 35.40 41.08 -6.43
CA GLN A 3 34.23 41.72 -5.84
C GLN A 3 32.83 41.19 -6.32
N SER A 4 31.82 41.07 -5.45
CA SER A 4 31.62 41.58 -4.08
C SER A 4 30.46 40.85 -3.39
N LEU A 5 30.61 40.67 -2.07
CA LEU A 5 29.56 40.30 -1.11
C LEU A 5 28.45 41.37 -1.04
N PHE A 6 27.18 40.93 -0.93
CA PHE A 6 26.15 41.76 -0.32
C PHE A 6 25.42 40.97 0.80
N PHE A 7 25.79 41.32 2.04
CA PHE A 7 25.00 41.02 3.22
C PHE A 7 23.83 42.02 3.29
N LYS A 8 22.60 41.51 3.47
CA LYS A 8 21.49 42.32 3.97
C LYS A 8 21.00 41.76 5.29
N THR A 9 21.34 42.45 6.32
CA THR A 9 20.81 42.37 7.68
C THR A 9 19.35 42.81 7.69
N PHE A 10 18.47 42.03 8.30
CA PHE A 10 17.11 42.44 8.64
C PHE A 10 16.94 42.45 10.15
N SER A 11 16.55 43.65 10.65
CA SER A 11 16.46 43.98 12.06
C SER A 11 15.22 43.39 12.72
N ILE A 12 15.42 42.98 13.96
CA ILE A 12 14.43 42.56 14.94
C ILE A 12 13.71 43.80 15.49
N SER A 13 12.40 43.83 15.43
CA SER A 13 11.59 44.81 16.21
C SER A 13 10.76 44.03 17.24
N ALA A 14 11.17 44.17 18.49
CA ALA A 14 10.41 43.78 19.66
C ALA A 14 9.28 44.79 19.94
N LEU A 15 8.08 44.33 20.15
CA LEU A 15 6.99 45.17 20.66
C LEU A 15 6.47 44.54 21.97
N ALA A 16 6.82 45.18 23.07
CA ALA A 16 6.29 44.92 24.41
C ALA A 16 5.00 45.73 24.59
N LEU A 17 3.92 45.16 25.09
CA LEU A 17 2.78 45.91 25.62
C LEU A 17 2.35 45.35 26.97
N ALA A 18 2.14 46.34 27.87
CA ALA A 18 2.07 46.27 29.28
C ALA A 18 0.74 45.76 29.87
N LEU A 19 0.86 45.20 31.09
CA LEU A 19 -0.24 44.92 32.01
C LEU A 19 -0.96 46.19 32.48
N ALA A 20 -2.28 46.12 32.60
CA ALA A 20 -3.05 46.98 33.48
C ALA A 20 -3.87 46.13 34.43
N ALA A 21 -3.51 46.14 35.69
CA ALA A 21 -4.25 45.62 36.81
C ALA A 21 -5.28 46.66 37.28
N CYS A 22 -6.52 46.24 37.59
CA CYS A 22 -7.37 46.95 38.49
C CYS A 22 -8.03 45.97 39.45
N GLY A 23 -7.73 46.16 40.70
CA GLY A 23 -8.31 45.44 41.81
C GLY A 23 -9.67 46.01 42.25
N GLY A 24 -10.44 45.17 42.88
CA GLY A 24 -11.68 45.51 43.54
C GLY A 24 -12.01 44.45 44.60
N GLN A 25 -11.77 44.78 45.83
CA GLN A 25 -12.02 43.94 47.00
C GLN A 25 -13.38 44.32 47.57
N SER A 26 -14.27 43.36 47.87
CA SER A 26 -15.27 43.47 48.93
C SER A 26 -15.65 42.12 49.49
N GLN A 27 -15.65 42.11 50.82
CA GLN A 27 -15.95 41.01 51.75
C GLN A 27 -17.42 40.62 51.81
N GLY A 28 -17.65 39.35 52.19
CA GLY A 28 -18.63 38.99 53.21
C GLY A 28 -19.77 38.10 52.78
N GLY A 29 -19.90 36.94 53.46
CA GLY A 29 -21.15 36.20 53.57
C GLY A 29 -21.06 34.72 53.36
N SER A 30 -20.92 33.95 54.43
CA SER A 30 -21.14 32.51 54.51
C SER A 30 -22.59 32.17 54.10
N ASP A 31 -22.77 31.06 53.33
CA ASP A 31 -23.69 29.99 53.74
C ASP A 31 -23.53 28.74 52.87
N LYS A 32 -23.68 27.61 53.54
CA LYS A 32 -23.62 26.25 53.03
C LYS A 32 -24.79 25.94 52.12
N ALA A 33 -24.54 25.27 50.97
CA ALA A 33 -25.41 24.21 50.51
C ALA A 33 -24.66 23.28 49.56
N SER A 34 -24.62 22.03 49.95
CA SER A 34 -24.21 20.84 49.21
C SER A 34 -25.06 20.70 47.93
N GLY A 35 -24.40 20.50 46.82
CA GLY A 35 -25.05 20.18 45.56
C GLY A 35 -24.05 19.58 44.59
N THR A 36 -23.79 18.27 44.74
CA THR A 36 -23.05 17.48 43.78
C THR A 36 -23.85 17.42 42.47
N GLN A 37 -23.56 18.30 41.54
CA GLN A 37 -24.03 18.16 40.15
C GLN A 37 -22.97 17.41 39.39
N ALA A 38 -23.20 16.08 39.22
CA ALA A 38 -22.51 15.29 38.25
C ALA A 38 -22.77 15.89 36.86
N ALA A 39 -21.74 16.49 36.28
CA ALA A 39 -21.75 16.83 34.87
C ALA A 39 -21.79 15.52 34.08
N SER A 40 -22.98 15.11 33.68
CA SER A 40 -23.18 14.13 32.63
C SER A 40 -22.62 14.77 31.33
N GLY A 41 -21.35 14.52 31.05
CA GLY A 41 -20.78 14.81 29.77
C GLY A 41 -21.48 13.95 28.73
N THR A 42 -22.42 14.52 28.01
CA THR A 42 -22.91 13.95 26.74
C THR A 42 -21.66 13.74 25.88
N PRO A 43 -21.37 12.52 25.41
CA PRO A 43 -20.27 12.34 24.46
C PRO A 43 -20.57 13.25 23.28
N ALA A 44 -19.63 14.15 22.95
CA ALA A 44 -19.70 14.93 21.74
C ALA A 44 -19.84 13.92 20.59
N ILE A 45 -20.99 13.93 19.92
CA ILE A 45 -21.17 13.19 18.67
C ILE A 45 -20.15 13.83 17.73
N SER A 46 -19.01 13.14 17.51
CA SER A 46 -18.05 13.57 16.52
C SER A 46 -18.79 13.66 15.20
N ALA A 47 -18.74 14.81 14.55
CA ALA A 47 -19.36 14.98 13.24
C ALA A 47 -18.90 13.84 12.35
N GLU A 48 -19.85 13.11 11.77
CA GLU A 48 -19.58 11.95 10.93
C GLU A 48 -18.68 12.40 9.78
N LYS A 49 -17.52 11.74 9.61
CA LYS A 49 -16.57 12.08 8.56
C LYS A 49 -17.21 11.87 7.20
N LYS A 50 -17.28 12.91 6.38
CA LYS A 50 -17.89 12.86 5.03
C LYS A 50 -16.88 13.03 3.91
N ASP A 51 -15.76 13.71 4.16
CA ASP A 51 -14.68 13.86 3.20
C ASP A 51 -13.65 12.75 3.42
N ILE A 52 -13.34 11.99 2.37
CA ILE A 52 -12.42 10.84 2.42
C ILE A 52 -11.39 10.98 1.31
N VAL A 53 -10.12 10.91 1.66
CA VAL A 53 -9.01 10.95 0.71
C VAL A 53 -8.45 9.53 0.54
N ILE A 54 -8.62 8.97 -0.66
CA ILE A 54 -8.10 7.65 -1.03
C ILE A 54 -6.81 7.81 -1.81
N GLY A 55 -5.73 7.18 -1.34
CA GLY A 55 -4.46 7.07 -2.06
C GLY A 55 -4.34 5.75 -2.81
N THR A 56 -3.93 5.78 -4.08
CA THR A 56 -3.65 4.57 -4.86
C THR A 56 -2.34 4.72 -5.63
N THR A 57 -1.80 3.62 -6.18
CA THR A 57 -0.88 3.75 -7.30
C THR A 57 -1.65 4.04 -8.59
N VAL A 58 -0.97 4.71 -9.55
CA VAL A 58 -1.57 5.00 -10.86
C VAL A 58 -2.04 3.74 -11.57
N GLY A 59 -3.15 3.83 -12.31
CA GLY A 59 -3.72 2.76 -13.12
C GLY A 59 -4.94 2.11 -12.49
N ASP A 60 -4.96 0.78 -12.46
CA ASP A 60 -6.12 -0.06 -12.13
C ASP A 60 -6.80 0.27 -10.79
N PHE A 61 -6.03 0.49 -9.73
CA PHE A 61 -6.58 0.88 -8.43
C PHE A 61 -7.25 2.26 -8.48
N GLY A 62 -6.64 3.22 -9.19
CA GLY A 62 -7.24 4.53 -9.45
C GLY A 62 -8.53 4.42 -10.26
N ASP A 63 -8.55 3.55 -11.28
CA ASP A 63 -9.74 3.29 -12.10
C ASP A 63 -10.88 2.70 -11.25
N MET A 64 -10.59 1.73 -10.37
CA MET A 64 -11.58 1.18 -9.43
C MET A 64 -12.23 2.28 -8.58
N VAL A 65 -11.42 3.20 -8.06
CA VAL A 65 -11.91 4.32 -7.25
C VAL A 65 -12.77 5.27 -8.08
N LYS A 66 -12.29 5.72 -9.25
CA LYS A 66 -12.99 6.67 -10.13
C LYS A 66 -14.32 6.10 -10.64
N ASP A 67 -14.28 4.87 -11.16
CA ASP A 67 -15.40 4.30 -11.87
C ASP A 67 -16.49 3.76 -10.95
N GLN A 68 -16.13 3.29 -9.76
CA GLN A 68 -17.06 2.57 -8.88
C GLN A 68 -17.16 3.15 -7.48
N ILE A 69 -16.04 3.40 -6.81
CA ILE A 69 -16.08 3.75 -5.39
C ILE A 69 -16.56 5.18 -5.18
N GLN A 70 -16.05 6.15 -5.93
CA GLN A 70 -16.54 7.53 -5.86
C GLN A 70 -18.06 7.63 -6.05
N PRO A 71 -18.68 7.06 -7.11
CA PRO A 71 -20.13 7.12 -7.27
C PRO A 71 -20.90 6.33 -6.20
N ALA A 72 -20.38 5.18 -5.73
CA ALA A 72 -21.03 4.40 -4.67
C ALA A 72 -21.03 5.15 -3.34
N MET A 73 -19.90 5.75 -2.97
CA MET A 73 -19.77 6.52 -1.73
C MET A 73 -20.54 7.84 -1.77
N ALA A 74 -20.65 8.48 -2.93
CA ALA A 74 -21.47 9.66 -3.10
C ALA A 74 -22.96 9.38 -2.82
N LYS A 75 -23.48 8.22 -3.20
CA LYS A 75 -24.86 7.78 -2.86
C LYS A 75 -25.09 7.68 -1.34
N LYS A 76 -24.02 7.43 -0.57
CA LYS A 76 -24.02 7.37 0.91
C LYS A 76 -23.71 8.74 1.56
N GLY A 77 -23.55 9.81 0.76
CA GLY A 77 -23.28 11.17 1.25
C GLY A 77 -21.83 11.47 1.56
N TYR A 78 -20.88 10.65 1.09
CA TYR A 78 -19.45 10.90 1.20
C TYR A 78 -18.92 11.64 -0.03
N ASN A 79 -17.93 12.49 0.19
CA ASN A 79 -17.13 13.13 -0.85
C ASN A 79 -15.76 12.44 -0.89
N VAL A 80 -15.49 11.67 -1.94
CA VAL A 80 -14.24 10.90 -2.09
C VAL A 80 -13.30 11.62 -3.05
N LYS A 81 -12.11 11.98 -2.53
CA LYS A 81 -10.99 12.51 -3.31
C LYS A 81 -9.98 11.39 -3.57
N LEU A 82 -9.51 11.27 -4.79
CA LEU A 82 -8.44 10.34 -5.18
C LEU A 82 -7.09 11.09 -5.27
N VAL A 83 -6.04 10.46 -4.74
CA VAL A 83 -4.63 10.86 -4.92
C VAL A 83 -3.87 9.67 -5.49
N GLU A 84 -3.22 9.85 -6.64
CA GLU A 84 -2.47 8.79 -7.29
C GLU A 84 -0.95 8.99 -7.13
N PHE A 85 -0.25 7.91 -6.78
CA PHE A 85 1.20 7.88 -6.56
C PHE A 85 1.90 7.02 -7.62
N THR A 86 3.15 7.33 -7.90
CA THR A 86 3.97 6.61 -8.89
C THR A 86 4.96 5.64 -8.25
N ASP A 87 4.95 5.51 -6.92
CA ASP A 87 5.83 4.65 -6.14
C ASP A 87 5.06 3.93 -5.01
N TYR A 88 5.71 2.98 -4.32
CA TYR A 88 5.11 2.22 -3.23
C TYR A 88 5.43 2.77 -1.83
N VAL A 89 6.34 3.75 -1.70
CA VAL A 89 6.79 4.30 -0.40
C VAL A 89 5.82 5.37 0.12
N ARG A 90 5.52 6.34 -0.74
CA ARG A 90 4.73 7.52 -0.37
C ARG A 90 3.32 7.23 0.15
N PRO A 91 2.54 6.28 -0.40
CA PRO A 91 1.17 6.07 0.06
C PRO A 91 1.04 5.72 1.55
N ASN A 92 1.96 4.92 2.10
CA ASN A 92 1.92 4.57 3.52
C ASN A 92 2.38 5.71 4.43
N LEU A 93 3.37 6.50 4.00
CA LEU A 93 3.80 7.69 4.73
C LEU A 93 2.69 8.73 4.76
N ALA A 94 2.08 9.07 3.62
CA ALA A 94 0.98 10.01 3.50
C ALA A 94 -0.25 9.58 4.35
N LEU A 95 -0.55 8.26 4.42
CA LEU A 95 -1.57 7.73 5.31
C LEU A 95 -1.23 7.96 6.79
N SER A 96 -0.02 7.65 7.20
CA SER A 96 0.44 7.84 8.57
C SER A 96 0.43 9.31 8.99
N GLU A 97 0.84 10.21 8.10
CA GLU A 97 0.87 11.65 8.29
C GLU A 97 -0.52 12.30 8.27
N GLY A 98 -1.54 11.59 7.78
CA GLY A 98 -2.93 12.06 7.73
C GLY A 98 -3.27 12.88 6.48
N GLU A 99 -2.43 12.82 5.45
CA GLU A 99 -2.72 13.35 4.12
C GLU A 99 -3.74 12.47 3.38
N LEU A 100 -3.79 11.18 3.73
CA LEU A 100 -4.77 10.19 3.27
C LEU A 100 -5.56 9.64 4.46
N ASP A 101 -6.76 9.16 4.18
CA ASP A 101 -7.59 8.40 5.12
C ASP A 101 -7.44 6.89 4.92
N ILE A 102 -7.23 6.48 3.70
CA ILE A 102 -7.06 5.10 3.28
C ILE A 102 -6.14 5.04 2.07
N ASN A 103 -5.34 3.99 1.94
CA ASN A 103 -4.66 3.69 0.70
C ASN A 103 -5.02 2.29 0.17
N VAL A 104 -4.86 2.10 -1.16
CA VAL A 104 -5.21 0.85 -1.87
C VAL A 104 -4.14 0.58 -2.92
N PHE A 105 -3.13 -0.28 -2.61
CA PHE A 105 -2.05 -0.57 -3.57
C PHE A 105 -1.17 -1.77 -3.20
N GLN A 106 -1.24 -2.32 -1.97
CA GLN A 106 -0.22 -3.17 -1.39
C GLN A 106 -0.76 -4.52 -0.91
N HIS A 107 0.05 -5.56 -0.99
CA HIS A 107 -0.24 -6.85 -0.35
C HIS A 107 0.21 -6.84 1.12
N LYS A 108 -0.36 -7.75 1.91
CA LYS A 108 -0.11 -7.78 3.37
C LYS A 108 1.36 -7.94 3.75
N PRO A 109 2.18 -8.82 3.14
CA PRO A 109 3.61 -8.89 3.45
C PRO A 109 4.33 -7.56 3.29
N TYR A 110 4.05 -6.79 2.22
CA TYR A 110 4.61 -5.45 2.05
C TYR A 110 4.18 -4.49 3.16
N LEU A 111 2.88 -4.46 3.47
CA LEU A 111 2.35 -3.60 4.54
C LEU A 111 3.01 -3.92 5.89
N ASP A 112 3.14 -5.21 6.23
CA ASP A 112 3.70 -5.64 7.51
C ASP A 112 5.18 -5.27 7.65
N ASP A 113 5.98 -5.47 6.59
CA ASP A 113 7.39 -5.09 6.57
C ASP A 113 7.54 -3.56 6.64
N PHE A 114 6.79 -2.83 5.82
CA PHE A 114 6.87 -1.37 5.74
C PHE A 114 6.48 -0.70 7.06
N LYS A 115 5.34 -1.11 7.67
CA LYS A 115 4.91 -0.54 8.96
C LYS A 115 5.87 -0.86 10.10
N LYS A 116 6.51 -2.02 10.08
CA LYS A 116 7.52 -2.41 11.08
C LYS A 116 8.79 -1.58 10.93
N GLU A 117 9.31 -1.43 9.70
CA GLU A 117 10.51 -0.66 9.41
C GLU A 117 10.35 0.82 9.77
N HIS A 118 9.22 1.41 9.37
CA HIS A 118 8.93 2.83 9.57
C HIS A 118 8.18 3.13 10.87
N LYS A 119 7.83 2.11 11.68
CA LYS A 119 7.08 2.23 12.95
C LYS A 119 5.74 2.95 12.79
N LEU A 120 4.99 2.59 11.75
CA LEU A 120 3.71 3.22 11.43
C LEU A 120 2.55 2.52 12.15
N ASP A 121 1.59 3.31 12.63
CA ASP A 121 0.34 2.82 13.22
C ASP A 121 -0.77 2.77 12.18
N ILE A 122 -0.60 1.88 11.22
CA ILE A 122 -1.54 1.59 10.13
C ILE A 122 -1.83 0.09 10.08
N THR A 123 -3.00 -0.27 9.58
CA THR A 123 -3.45 -1.66 9.52
C THR A 123 -4.26 -1.94 8.26
N GLU A 124 -4.31 -3.21 7.85
CA GLU A 124 -5.16 -3.66 6.77
C GLU A 124 -6.66 -3.53 7.12
N ALA A 125 -7.50 -3.23 6.13
CA ALA A 125 -8.95 -3.16 6.28
C ALA A 125 -9.68 -4.22 5.43
N PHE A 126 -9.53 -4.22 4.11
CA PHE A 126 -10.17 -5.19 3.21
C PHE A 126 -9.30 -5.47 1.98
N GLN A 127 -9.54 -6.63 1.34
CA GLN A 127 -8.85 -7.01 0.11
C GLN A 127 -9.49 -6.38 -1.13
N VAL A 128 -8.67 -6.21 -2.18
CA VAL A 128 -9.10 -5.67 -3.48
C VAL A 128 -8.60 -6.55 -4.63
N PRO A 129 -9.27 -6.54 -5.82
CA PRO A 129 -8.79 -7.23 -7.00
C PRO A 129 -7.36 -6.84 -7.35
N THR A 130 -6.50 -7.81 -7.65
CA THR A 130 -5.06 -7.61 -7.77
C THR A 130 -4.50 -8.31 -9.01
N ALA A 131 -3.81 -7.57 -9.86
CA ALA A 131 -3.05 -8.13 -10.97
C ALA A 131 -1.85 -8.94 -10.44
N PRO A 132 -1.61 -10.18 -10.91
CA PRO A 132 -0.50 -11.00 -10.45
C PRO A 132 0.86 -10.42 -10.87
N LEU A 133 1.90 -10.74 -10.10
CA LEU A 133 3.29 -10.56 -10.53
C LEU A 133 3.55 -11.48 -11.73
N GLY A 134 4.24 -10.97 -12.76
CA GLY A 134 4.55 -11.74 -13.96
C GLY A 134 6.00 -11.62 -14.39
N LEU A 135 6.52 -12.70 -14.98
CA LEU A 135 7.78 -12.70 -15.72
C LEU A 135 7.48 -12.39 -17.19
N TYR A 136 8.00 -11.30 -17.68
CA TYR A 136 7.75 -10.81 -19.01
C TYR A 136 9.00 -10.93 -19.91
N PRO A 137 8.80 -11.13 -21.22
CA PRO A 137 9.89 -11.16 -22.17
C PRO A 137 10.58 -9.79 -22.25
N GLY A 138 11.91 -9.83 -22.26
CA GLY A 138 12.78 -8.70 -22.57
C GLY A 138 13.42 -8.88 -23.93
N LYS A 139 14.76 -9.04 -23.97
CA LYS A 139 15.50 -9.40 -25.18
C LYS A 139 15.18 -10.81 -25.66
N LEU A 140 15.05 -11.77 -24.74
CA LEU A 140 14.60 -13.13 -25.01
C LEU A 140 13.07 -13.20 -24.96
N LYS A 141 12.47 -14.09 -25.77
CA LYS A 141 11.02 -14.08 -26.02
C LYS A 141 10.27 -15.30 -25.48
N SER A 142 10.99 -16.35 -25.10
CA SER A 142 10.42 -17.54 -24.49
C SER A 142 11.27 -18.02 -23.32
N LEU A 143 10.66 -18.82 -22.41
CA LEU A 143 11.39 -19.41 -21.27
C LEU A 143 12.51 -20.34 -21.69
N ASP A 144 12.37 -21.01 -22.85
CA ASP A 144 13.36 -21.96 -23.37
C ASP A 144 14.64 -21.27 -23.86
N GLU A 145 14.59 -19.96 -24.14
CA GLU A 145 15.74 -19.19 -24.57
C GLU A 145 16.70 -18.83 -23.42
N VAL A 146 16.30 -19.10 -22.14
CA VAL A 146 17.15 -18.82 -21.00
C VAL A 146 18.46 -19.60 -21.09
N LYS A 147 19.58 -18.91 -20.92
CA LYS A 147 20.94 -19.44 -21.03
C LYS A 147 21.81 -18.98 -19.88
N GLU A 148 23.01 -19.53 -19.79
CA GLU A 148 24.00 -19.08 -18.82
C GLU A 148 24.27 -17.57 -18.95
N GLY A 149 24.22 -16.88 -17.80
CA GLY A 149 24.44 -15.45 -17.68
C GLY A 149 23.26 -14.57 -18.12
N SER A 150 22.08 -15.17 -18.40
CA SER A 150 20.86 -14.41 -18.67
C SER A 150 20.53 -13.42 -17.54
N SER A 151 20.09 -12.23 -17.93
CA SER A 151 19.73 -11.14 -17.01
C SER A 151 18.25 -11.08 -16.75
N VAL A 152 17.87 -10.88 -15.47
CA VAL A 152 16.49 -10.74 -15.03
C VAL A 152 16.38 -9.50 -14.16
N SER A 153 15.57 -8.52 -14.52
CA SER A 153 15.24 -7.43 -13.61
C SER A 153 14.12 -7.84 -12.65
N ALA A 154 14.21 -7.38 -11.41
CA ALA A 154 13.27 -7.70 -10.34
C ALA A 154 13.06 -6.50 -9.41
N PRO A 155 11.91 -6.42 -8.68
CA PRO A 155 11.69 -5.38 -7.68
C PRO A 155 12.79 -5.36 -6.61
N ASN A 156 13.13 -4.18 -6.11
CA ASN A 156 14.18 -4.01 -5.09
C ASN A 156 13.65 -3.99 -3.64
N ASP A 157 12.34 -3.88 -3.45
CA ASP A 157 11.77 -4.00 -2.11
C ASP A 157 11.77 -5.47 -1.65
N PRO A 158 12.02 -5.75 -0.34
CA PRO A 158 12.24 -7.10 0.15
C PRO A 158 11.10 -8.07 -0.19
N SER A 159 9.85 -7.67 0.00
CA SER A 159 8.70 -8.56 -0.15
C SER A 159 8.42 -8.91 -1.63
N ASN A 160 8.53 -7.95 -2.56
CA ASN A 160 8.39 -8.24 -3.98
C ASN A 160 9.63 -8.92 -4.56
N PHE A 161 10.81 -8.64 -4.03
CA PHE A 161 12.03 -9.38 -4.40
C PHE A 161 11.92 -10.85 -4.01
N ALA A 162 11.41 -11.17 -2.82
CA ALA A 162 11.14 -12.54 -2.40
C ALA A 162 10.21 -13.27 -3.39
N ARG A 163 9.13 -12.62 -3.85
CA ARG A 163 8.24 -13.16 -4.89
C ARG A 163 8.98 -13.48 -6.19
N ALA A 164 9.86 -12.57 -6.63
CA ALA A 164 10.67 -12.79 -7.81
C ALA A 164 11.60 -14.00 -7.65
N LEU A 165 12.25 -14.15 -6.49
CA LEU A 165 13.10 -15.31 -6.21
C LEU A 165 12.30 -16.63 -6.19
N VAL A 166 11.11 -16.64 -5.58
CA VAL A 166 10.23 -17.82 -5.60
C VAL A 166 9.86 -18.20 -7.03
N MET A 167 9.51 -17.22 -7.86
CA MET A 167 9.20 -17.42 -9.28
C MET A 167 10.38 -18.01 -10.04
N LEU A 168 11.60 -17.49 -9.86
CA LEU A 168 12.80 -18.01 -10.52
C LEU A 168 13.15 -19.44 -10.03
N ASN A 169 12.85 -19.74 -8.76
CA ASN A 169 13.01 -21.09 -8.18
C ASN A 169 11.99 -22.07 -8.78
N GLU A 170 10.73 -21.69 -8.95
CA GLU A 170 9.68 -22.50 -9.59
C GLU A 170 10.02 -22.82 -11.05
N LEU A 171 10.66 -21.88 -11.75
CA LEU A 171 11.16 -22.07 -13.11
C LEU A 171 12.44 -22.92 -13.18
N GLY A 172 13.04 -23.28 -12.04
CA GLY A 172 14.31 -24.02 -11.99
C GLY A 172 15.51 -23.21 -12.49
N TRP A 173 15.40 -21.88 -12.53
CA TRP A 173 16.51 -21.02 -12.94
C TRP A 173 17.48 -20.74 -11.81
N ILE A 174 16.99 -20.78 -10.58
CA ILE A 174 17.77 -20.82 -9.33
C ILE A 174 17.19 -21.91 -8.43
N LYS A 175 17.90 -22.22 -7.35
CA LYS A 175 17.39 -23.08 -6.28
C LYS A 175 17.54 -22.36 -4.95
N LEU A 176 16.45 -22.19 -4.24
CA LEU A 176 16.45 -21.67 -2.87
C LEU A 176 16.84 -22.80 -1.89
N LYS A 177 17.40 -22.43 -0.73
CA LYS A 177 17.68 -23.36 0.37
C LYS A 177 16.38 -24.01 0.87
N ASP A 178 16.49 -25.24 1.36
CA ASP A 178 15.35 -25.94 1.95
C ASP A 178 14.84 -25.19 3.19
N GLY A 179 13.51 -25.11 3.34
CA GLY A 179 12.86 -24.49 4.49
C GLY A 179 12.86 -22.96 4.51
N VAL A 180 13.28 -22.31 3.43
CA VAL A 180 13.17 -20.84 3.30
C VAL A 180 11.70 -20.42 3.31
N ASN A 181 11.39 -19.39 4.12
CA ASN A 181 10.09 -18.77 4.06
C ASN A 181 9.93 -18.01 2.72
N PRO A 182 8.96 -18.37 1.86
CA PRO A 182 8.79 -17.74 0.55
C PRO A 182 8.42 -16.26 0.61
N LEU A 183 7.89 -15.79 1.76
CA LEU A 183 7.50 -14.38 1.92
C LEU A 183 8.68 -13.45 2.21
N THR A 184 9.83 -14.01 2.65
CA THR A 184 11.00 -13.24 3.09
C THR A 184 12.31 -13.72 2.44
N ALA A 185 12.22 -14.51 1.37
CA ALA A 185 13.39 -15.00 0.65
C ALA A 185 14.27 -13.86 0.14
N SER A 186 15.58 -14.03 0.28
CA SER A 186 16.59 -13.04 -0.09
C SER A 186 17.67 -13.63 -0.98
N LYS A 187 18.58 -12.83 -1.50
CA LYS A 187 19.75 -13.34 -2.26
C LYS A 187 20.60 -14.31 -1.46
N ALA A 188 20.68 -14.15 -0.13
CA ALA A 188 21.43 -15.03 0.75
C ALA A 188 20.82 -16.44 0.82
N ASP A 189 19.57 -16.59 0.42
CA ASP A 189 18.84 -17.86 0.43
C ASP A 189 18.96 -18.65 -0.87
N ILE A 190 19.65 -18.12 -1.88
CA ILE A 190 19.95 -18.84 -3.12
C ILE A 190 21.03 -19.89 -2.79
N ALA A 191 20.67 -21.18 -2.87
CA ALA A 191 21.59 -22.31 -2.69
C ALA A 191 22.38 -22.59 -3.97
N GLU A 192 21.70 -22.56 -5.12
CA GLU A 192 22.31 -22.83 -6.42
C GLU A 192 21.79 -21.85 -7.49
N ASN A 193 22.67 -21.47 -8.40
CA ASN A 193 22.33 -20.66 -9.57
C ASN A 193 22.95 -21.30 -10.83
N PRO A 194 22.40 -22.45 -11.30
CA PRO A 194 23.01 -23.27 -12.32
C PRO A 194 23.13 -22.60 -13.68
N LYS A 195 22.32 -21.56 -13.90
CA LYS A 195 22.36 -20.76 -15.15
C LYS A 195 23.10 -19.44 -14.96
N ASN A 196 23.72 -19.21 -13.80
CA ASN A 196 24.42 -17.96 -13.48
C ASN A 196 23.54 -16.73 -13.79
N ILE A 197 22.24 -16.80 -13.44
CA ILE A 197 21.27 -15.71 -13.66
C ILE A 197 21.74 -14.44 -12.98
N LYS A 198 21.78 -13.35 -13.73
CA LYS A 198 22.13 -12.00 -13.25
C LYS A 198 20.85 -11.28 -12.84
N ILE A 199 20.58 -11.20 -11.55
CA ILE A 199 19.40 -10.50 -11.02
C ILE A 199 19.74 -9.02 -10.83
N VAL A 200 19.00 -8.15 -11.54
CA VAL A 200 19.13 -6.68 -11.52
C VAL A 200 17.96 -6.12 -10.73
N GLU A 201 18.22 -5.63 -9.54
CA GLU A 201 17.19 -5.03 -8.68
C GLU A 201 16.91 -3.59 -9.08
N LEU A 202 15.64 -3.25 -9.26
CA LEU A 202 15.16 -1.92 -9.66
C LEU A 202 13.91 -1.55 -8.88
N GLU A 203 13.66 -0.26 -8.76
CA GLU A 203 12.36 0.26 -8.34
C GLU A 203 11.24 -0.35 -9.19
N ALA A 204 10.15 -0.83 -8.55
CA ALA A 204 9.07 -1.55 -9.23
C ALA A 204 8.49 -0.77 -10.43
N ALA A 205 8.37 0.56 -10.31
CA ALA A 205 7.89 1.43 -11.38
C ALA A 205 8.80 1.48 -12.62
N GLN A 206 10.08 1.08 -12.50
CA GLN A 206 11.04 1.07 -13.60
C GLN A 206 11.06 -0.25 -14.37
N LEU A 207 10.54 -1.33 -13.78
CA LEU A 207 10.60 -2.68 -14.34
C LEU A 207 9.97 -2.82 -15.74
N PRO A 208 8.83 -2.20 -16.05
CA PRO A 208 8.27 -2.27 -17.40
C PRO A 208 9.23 -1.76 -18.48
N ARG A 209 9.99 -0.70 -18.19
CA ARG A 209 10.95 -0.11 -19.12
C ARG A 209 12.24 -0.91 -19.19
N SER A 210 12.68 -1.52 -18.10
CA SER A 210 13.92 -2.31 -18.05
C SER A 210 13.92 -3.51 -19.00
N ARG A 211 12.75 -3.96 -19.48
CA ARG A 211 12.61 -5.04 -20.48
C ARG A 211 13.47 -4.84 -21.73
N ALA A 212 13.74 -3.59 -22.11
CA ALA A 212 14.59 -3.29 -23.25
C ALA A 212 16.08 -3.63 -23.00
N ASP A 213 16.50 -3.65 -21.73
CA ASP A 213 17.89 -3.75 -21.30
C ASP A 213 18.28 -5.11 -20.75
N VAL A 214 17.28 -5.95 -20.37
CA VAL A 214 17.49 -7.28 -19.79
C VAL A 214 16.87 -8.38 -20.65
N ASP A 215 17.21 -9.64 -20.35
CA ASP A 215 16.66 -10.78 -21.07
C ASP A 215 15.21 -11.06 -20.65
N PHE A 216 14.90 -10.92 -19.38
CA PHE A 216 13.56 -11.04 -18.82
C PHE A 216 13.34 -10.00 -17.71
N ALA A 217 12.08 -9.66 -17.41
CA ALA A 217 11.73 -8.75 -16.34
C ALA A 217 10.57 -9.30 -15.49
N VAL A 218 10.77 -9.35 -14.18
CA VAL A 218 9.70 -9.62 -13.22
C VAL A 218 9.01 -8.29 -12.92
N VAL A 219 7.74 -8.16 -13.31
CA VAL A 219 7.00 -6.89 -13.22
C VAL A 219 5.74 -7.06 -12.38
N ASN A 220 5.55 -6.16 -11.42
CA ASN A 220 4.30 -6.10 -10.64
C ASN A 220 3.11 -5.79 -11.54
N GLY A 221 2.00 -6.50 -11.32
CA GLY A 221 0.86 -6.46 -12.22
C GLY A 221 0.29 -5.07 -12.46
N ASN A 222 0.14 -4.25 -11.40
CA ASN A 222 -0.33 -2.86 -11.53
C ASN A 222 0.59 -2.00 -12.42
N TYR A 223 1.91 -2.16 -12.31
CA TYR A 223 2.86 -1.45 -13.19
C TYR A 223 2.88 -2.01 -14.61
N ALA A 224 2.68 -3.31 -14.79
CA ALA A 224 2.49 -3.88 -16.11
C ALA A 224 1.26 -3.25 -16.79
N MET A 225 0.12 -3.25 -16.12
CA MET A 225 -1.13 -2.70 -16.65
C MET A 225 -1.05 -1.19 -16.93
N SER A 226 -0.54 -0.40 -15.97
CA SER A 226 -0.41 1.06 -16.14
C SER A 226 0.60 1.47 -17.21
N SER A 227 1.51 0.56 -17.59
CA SER A 227 2.46 0.76 -18.69
C SER A 227 1.93 0.28 -20.05
N GLY A 228 0.66 -0.15 -20.13
CA GLY A 228 0.03 -0.64 -21.35
C GLY A 228 0.39 -2.08 -21.73
N MET A 229 1.08 -2.82 -20.86
CA MET A 229 1.34 -4.25 -21.04
C MET A 229 0.05 -5.05 -20.72
N LYS A 230 -0.01 -6.28 -21.25
CA LYS A 230 -1.13 -7.19 -20.96
C LYS A 230 -0.65 -8.31 -20.03
N LEU A 231 -1.49 -8.75 -19.10
CA LEU A 231 -1.17 -9.91 -18.26
C LEU A 231 -0.90 -11.18 -19.08
N THR A 232 -1.56 -11.30 -20.23
CA THR A 232 -1.37 -12.43 -21.17
C THR A 232 -0.03 -12.42 -21.90
N GLU A 233 0.75 -11.34 -21.82
CA GLU A 233 2.11 -11.26 -22.34
C GLU A 233 3.16 -11.86 -21.40
N ALA A 234 2.78 -12.12 -20.13
CA ALA A 234 3.66 -12.76 -19.18
C ALA A 234 3.96 -14.22 -19.60
N LEU A 235 5.22 -14.57 -19.62
CA LEU A 235 5.68 -15.94 -19.87
C LEU A 235 5.41 -16.86 -18.68
N PHE A 236 5.33 -16.28 -17.50
CA PHE A 236 4.96 -16.96 -16.26
C PHE A 236 4.29 -15.96 -15.32
N GLN A 237 3.28 -16.38 -14.60
CA GLN A 237 2.60 -15.60 -13.56
C GLN A 237 2.68 -16.35 -12.24
N GLU A 238 2.88 -15.64 -11.14
CA GLU A 238 2.88 -16.27 -9.82
C GLU A 238 1.51 -16.91 -9.53
N PRO A 239 1.45 -18.16 -9.08
CA PRO A 239 0.20 -18.82 -8.74
C PRO A 239 -0.37 -18.39 -7.39
N SER A 240 0.45 -17.91 -6.47
CA SER A 240 0.10 -17.66 -5.07
C SER A 240 -0.96 -16.56 -4.89
N PHE A 241 -1.95 -16.80 -4.00
CA PHE A 241 -2.95 -15.81 -3.55
C PHE A 241 -2.51 -15.03 -2.30
N ALA A 242 -1.33 -15.30 -1.74
CA ALA A 242 -0.77 -14.58 -0.59
C ALA A 242 -0.59 -13.08 -0.84
N TYR A 243 -0.55 -12.69 -2.10
CA TYR A 243 -0.25 -11.33 -2.53
C TYR A 243 -1.45 -10.58 -3.09
N VAL A 244 -2.67 -11.05 -2.81
CA VAL A 244 -3.88 -10.24 -3.04
C VAL A 244 -3.77 -8.99 -2.18
N ASN A 245 -4.00 -7.83 -2.80
CA ASN A 245 -3.76 -6.54 -2.16
C ASN A 245 -4.85 -6.20 -1.13
N TRP A 246 -4.44 -5.43 -0.16
CA TRP A 246 -5.26 -4.89 0.90
C TRP A 246 -5.32 -3.36 0.81
N SER A 247 -6.43 -2.81 1.22
CA SER A 247 -6.47 -1.42 1.65
C SER A 247 -5.88 -1.31 3.05
N ALA A 248 -5.27 -0.16 3.34
CA ALA A 248 -4.78 0.15 4.68
C ALA A 248 -5.34 1.48 5.18
N VAL A 249 -5.60 1.54 6.48
CA VAL A 249 -6.11 2.69 7.22
C VAL A 249 -5.25 2.91 8.48
N LYS A 250 -5.38 4.06 9.14
CA LYS A 250 -4.86 4.19 10.52
C LYS A 250 -5.56 3.19 11.43
N THR A 251 -4.81 2.59 12.35
CA THR A 251 -5.38 1.57 13.27
C THR A 251 -6.59 2.09 14.03
N ALA A 252 -6.57 3.36 14.43
CA ALA A 252 -7.69 4.00 15.12
C ALA A 252 -8.98 4.10 14.29
N ASP A 253 -8.88 4.07 12.96
CA ASP A 253 -10.01 4.25 12.04
C ASP A 253 -10.62 2.92 11.57
N LYS A 254 -9.98 1.78 11.87
CA LYS A 254 -10.34 0.46 11.31
C LYS A 254 -11.83 0.12 11.45
N ASP A 255 -12.43 0.43 12.59
CA ASP A 255 -13.82 0.07 12.92
C ASP A 255 -14.82 1.21 12.65
N SER A 256 -14.36 2.31 12.03
CA SER A 256 -15.20 3.46 11.73
C SER A 256 -16.29 3.14 10.70
N GLN A 257 -17.39 3.91 10.73
CA GLN A 257 -18.51 3.68 9.81
C GLN A 257 -18.08 3.90 8.34
N TRP A 258 -17.27 4.91 8.07
CA TRP A 258 -16.82 5.19 6.70
C TRP A 258 -15.93 4.07 6.12
N VAL A 259 -15.12 3.38 6.95
CA VAL A 259 -14.34 2.19 6.51
C VAL A 259 -15.26 1.03 6.18
N LYS A 260 -16.32 0.80 6.99
CA LYS A 260 -17.35 -0.22 6.71
C LYS A 260 -18.07 0.07 5.40
N ASP A 261 -18.44 1.33 5.17
CA ASP A 261 -19.15 1.75 3.95
C ASP A 261 -18.30 1.60 2.69
N ILE A 262 -17.00 1.91 2.75
CA ILE A 262 -16.06 1.66 1.63
C ILE A 262 -15.88 0.14 1.42
N THR A 263 -15.72 -0.62 2.50
CA THR A 263 -15.61 -2.09 2.44
C THR A 263 -16.83 -2.69 1.74
N GLU A 264 -18.04 -2.23 2.08
CA GLU A 264 -19.28 -2.66 1.44
C GLU A 264 -19.29 -2.29 -0.06
N ALA A 265 -18.84 -1.07 -0.41
CA ALA A 265 -18.76 -0.64 -1.81
C ALA A 265 -17.82 -1.54 -2.63
N TYR A 266 -16.63 -1.89 -2.12
CA TYR A 266 -15.70 -2.80 -2.78
C TYR A 266 -16.17 -4.27 -2.83
N ASN A 267 -17.14 -4.66 -2.00
CA ASN A 267 -17.70 -6.02 -1.97
C ASN A 267 -19.13 -6.10 -2.55
N SER A 268 -19.64 -5.00 -3.10
CA SER A 268 -20.96 -4.96 -3.72
C SER A 268 -21.02 -5.81 -5.01
N ASP A 269 -22.19 -6.34 -5.34
CA ASP A 269 -22.36 -7.10 -6.59
C ASP A 269 -22.09 -6.24 -7.82
N GLU A 270 -22.38 -4.92 -7.75
CA GLU A 270 -22.06 -3.97 -8.82
C GLU A 270 -20.54 -3.88 -9.05
N PHE A 271 -19.76 -3.75 -7.95
CA PHE A 271 -18.31 -3.70 -8.03
C PHE A 271 -17.71 -5.03 -8.50
N LYS A 272 -18.19 -6.17 -8.02
CA LYS A 272 -17.76 -7.50 -8.46
C LYS A 272 -17.97 -7.68 -9.97
N ALA A 273 -19.16 -7.35 -10.46
CA ALA A 273 -19.46 -7.43 -11.89
C ALA A 273 -18.55 -6.53 -12.74
N TYR A 274 -18.28 -5.32 -12.27
CA TYR A 274 -17.32 -4.40 -12.90
C TYR A 274 -15.92 -5.01 -12.91
N ALA A 275 -15.43 -5.51 -11.77
CA ALA A 275 -14.10 -6.06 -11.61
C ALA A 275 -13.88 -7.28 -12.54
N HIS A 276 -14.80 -8.24 -12.56
CA HIS A 276 -14.70 -9.40 -13.45
C HIS A 276 -14.67 -9.03 -14.93
N LYS A 277 -15.43 -8.02 -15.32
CA LYS A 277 -15.45 -7.54 -16.71
C LYS A 277 -14.19 -6.76 -17.09
N ARG A 278 -13.72 -5.87 -16.19
CA ARG A 278 -12.65 -4.89 -16.50
C ARG A 278 -11.26 -5.47 -16.25
N PHE A 279 -11.12 -6.36 -15.25
CA PHE A 279 -9.86 -6.88 -14.73
C PHE A 279 -9.76 -8.40 -14.85
N ALA A 280 -10.05 -8.92 -16.03
CA ALA A 280 -9.93 -10.36 -16.33
C ALA A 280 -8.48 -10.84 -16.08
N GLY A 281 -8.34 -11.99 -15.38
CA GLY A 281 -7.03 -12.55 -15.01
C GLY A 281 -6.44 -11.99 -13.71
N TYR A 282 -7.17 -11.12 -13.00
CA TYR A 282 -6.80 -10.70 -11.65
C TYR A 282 -7.11 -11.79 -10.63
N LYS A 283 -6.44 -11.72 -9.50
CA LYS A 283 -6.80 -12.46 -8.29
C LYS A 283 -7.78 -11.61 -7.49
N TYR A 284 -8.86 -12.24 -7.04
CA TYR A 284 -9.95 -11.55 -6.36
C TYR A 284 -9.88 -11.76 -4.84
N PRO A 285 -10.53 -10.88 -4.04
CA PRO A 285 -10.63 -11.02 -2.60
C PRO A 285 -11.13 -12.40 -2.15
N ALA A 286 -10.53 -12.98 -1.13
CA ALA A 286 -10.90 -14.29 -0.60
C ALA A 286 -12.38 -14.35 -0.17
N ILE A 287 -12.93 -13.25 0.33
CA ILE A 287 -14.34 -13.13 0.74
C ILE A 287 -15.32 -13.30 -0.45
N TRP A 288 -14.86 -13.17 -1.70
CA TRP A 288 -15.70 -13.42 -2.88
C TRP A 288 -15.83 -14.91 -3.22
N GLY A 289 -15.10 -15.78 -2.48
CA GLY A 289 -15.13 -17.24 -2.64
C GLY A 289 -14.19 -17.77 -3.73
N GLU A 290 -13.49 -16.91 -4.45
CA GLU A 290 -12.52 -17.27 -5.47
C GLU A 290 -11.13 -17.40 -4.82
N GLY A 291 -10.45 -18.56 -5.00
CA GLY A 291 -9.14 -18.82 -4.39
C GLY A 291 -9.13 -18.94 -2.85
N ALA A 292 -10.29 -19.02 -2.19
CA ALA A 292 -10.42 -19.00 -0.73
C ALA A 292 -9.59 -20.07 -0.01
N ALA A 293 -9.43 -21.27 -0.60
CA ALA A 293 -8.64 -22.35 -0.01
C ALA A 293 -7.12 -22.06 -0.04
N GLU A 294 -6.64 -21.33 -1.02
CA GLU A 294 -5.23 -20.94 -1.15
C GLU A 294 -4.92 -19.66 -0.38
N GLY A 295 -5.85 -18.70 -0.36
CA GLY A 295 -5.75 -17.49 0.44
C GLY A 295 -5.66 -17.78 1.94
N ALA A 296 -6.48 -18.70 2.45
CA ALA A 296 -6.46 -19.11 3.86
C ALA A 296 -5.14 -19.80 4.27
N LYS A 297 -4.53 -20.59 3.37
CA LYS A 297 -3.20 -21.20 3.61
C LYS A 297 -2.10 -20.14 3.64
N ALA A 298 -2.19 -19.14 2.77
CA ALA A 298 -1.22 -18.06 2.72
C ALA A 298 -1.30 -17.13 3.94
N GLU A 299 -2.50 -16.85 4.42
CA GLU A 299 -2.73 -16.05 5.63
C GLU A 299 -2.24 -16.78 6.89
N ALA A 300 -2.45 -18.11 6.99
CA ALA A 300 -1.91 -18.94 8.05
C ALA A 300 -0.36 -18.99 8.05
N ALA A 301 0.26 -18.99 6.87
CA ALA A 301 1.73 -18.93 6.74
C ALA A 301 2.29 -17.56 7.17
N SER A 302 1.59 -16.47 6.84
CA SER A 302 1.95 -15.10 7.24
C SER A 302 1.85 -14.91 8.76
N THR A 303 0.77 -15.38 9.39
CA THR A 303 0.58 -15.28 10.83
C THR A 303 1.55 -16.15 11.63
N ALA A 304 1.91 -17.33 11.13
CA ALA A 304 2.92 -18.20 11.74
C ALA A 304 4.34 -17.62 11.67
N SER A 305 4.64 -16.80 10.68
CA SER A 305 5.93 -16.09 10.53
C SER A 305 6.03 -14.86 11.43
N ALA A 306 4.92 -14.17 11.68
CA ALA A 306 4.88 -13.00 12.58
C ALA A 306 4.98 -13.37 14.09
N ALA A 307 4.79 -14.66 14.43
CA ALA A 307 4.83 -15.19 15.79
C ALA A 307 6.20 -15.79 16.20
N LYS A 308 7.21 -15.75 15.33
CA LYS A 308 8.59 -16.15 15.58
C LYS A 308 9.52 -14.94 15.50
#